data_80e334849c68df57bd7c2a5e178e0538
#
_entry.id   80e334849c68df57bd7c2a5e178e0538
#
_cell.length_a   1.000
_cell.length_b   1.000
_cell.length_c   1.000
_cell.angle_alpha   90.00
_cell.angle_beta   90.00
_cell.angle_gamma   90.00
#
_symmetry.space_group_name_H-M   'P 1'
#
loop_
_entity.id
_entity.type
_entity.pdbx_description
1 polymer ?
#
loop_
_entity_poly.entity_id
_entity_poly.type
_entity_poly.pdbx_seq_one_letter_code
_entity_poly.pdbx_strand_id
1 'polypeptide(L)'
;MPFTFHDTVRWVKNLAKIFRVEDKGSALVALKEKKYREEIGLIMQKTVGKRVIISSSGPDISWVLEIVRECGMEIIRAGYLSSPYLMKDKQKISDISIIPDYTLEKLYDDIKTYRPDLVLTTIWLDHKKANVRYGMIPFCPNVGFFGALSSMKHWTSILFGPVTEGWRNYL
;
A
#
# COMPACT_ATOMS: atom_id res chain seq x y z
N MET A 1 -8.25 12.13 3.83
CA MET A 1 -7.81 11.57 5.12
C MET A 1 -6.30 11.37 5.09
N PRO A 2 -5.55 11.56 6.21
CA PRO A 2 -4.09 11.43 6.23
C PRO A 2 -3.69 9.95 6.38
N PHE A 3 -3.69 9.20 5.28
CA PHE A 3 -3.32 7.79 5.25
C PHE A 3 -1.81 7.56 5.16
N THR A 4 -1.06 8.53 4.64
CA THR A 4 0.39 8.46 4.54
C THR A 4 1.07 9.32 5.60
N PHE A 5 2.38 9.13 5.78
CA PHE A 5 3.15 9.99 6.66
C PHE A 5 3.13 11.44 6.18
N HIS A 6 3.32 11.67 4.87
CA HIS A 6 3.32 13.00 4.27
C HIS A 6 1.97 13.72 4.40
N ASP A 7 0.87 13.01 4.20
CA ASP A 7 -0.47 13.55 4.41
C ASP A 7 -0.69 13.96 5.88
N THR A 8 -0.19 13.13 6.81
CA THR A 8 -0.29 13.43 8.24
C THR A 8 0.51 14.67 8.61
N VAL A 9 1.73 14.81 8.08
CA VAL A 9 2.56 16.02 8.26
C VAL A 9 1.84 17.25 7.75
N ARG A 10 1.29 17.17 6.54
CA ARG A 10 0.54 18.29 5.93
C ARG A 10 -0.68 18.64 6.77
N TRP A 11 -1.41 17.66 7.25
CA TRP A 11 -2.58 17.86 8.10
C TRP A 11 -2.23 18.51 9.43
N VAL A 12 -1.19 18.03 10.13
CA VAL A 12 -0.71 18.60 11.39
C VAL A 12 -0.26 20.06 11.20
N LYS A 13 0.51 20.36 10.14
CA LYS A 13 0.96 21.72 9.83
C LYS A 13 -0.21 22.66 9.57
N ASN A 14 -1.23 22.21 8.86
CA ASN A 14 -2.43 23.00 8.59
C ASN A 14 -3.21 23.29 9.88
N LEU A 15 -3.40 22.29 10.75
CA LEU A 15 -4.03 22.50 12.05
C LEU A 15 -3.23 23.46 12.93
N ALA A 16 -1.91 23.28 13.01
CA ALA A 16 -1.03 24.14 13.78
C ALA A 16 -1.16 25.62 13.36
N LYS A 17 -1.28 25.86 12.04
CA LYS A 17 -1.52 27.21 11.51
C LYS A 17 -2.88 27.77 11.92
N ILE A 18 -3.95 26.95 11.85
CA ILE A 18 -5.30 27.38 12.25
C ILE A 18 -5.34 27.77 13.72
N PHE A 19 -4.68 26.98 14.58
CA PHE A 19 -4.63 27.23 16.03
C PHE A 19 -3.48 28.15 16.48
N ARG A 20 -2.67 28.67 15.54
CA ARG A 20 -1.53 29.55 15.82
C ARG A 20 -0.51 28.94 16.80
N VAL A 21 -0.18 27.66 16.55
CA VAL A 21 0.77 26.87 17.37
C VAL A 21 1.81 26.18 16.50
N GLU A 22 2.30 26.87 15.47
CA GLU A 22 3.18 26.33 14.43
C GLU A 22 4.46 25.71 14.99
N ASP A 23 5.05 26.31 16.03
CA ASP A 23 6.26 25.79 16.68
C ASP A 23 5.99 24.41 17.32
N LYS A 24 4.85 24.26 18.00
CA LYS A 24 4.46 22.98 18.60
C LYS A 24 4.17 21.93 17.53
N GLY A 25 3.51 22.33 16.44
CA GLY A 25 3.26 21.47 15.29
C GLY A 25 4.56 20.98 14.63
N SER A 26 5.51 21.89 14.44
CA SER A 26 6.82 21.59 13.86
C SER A 26 7.64 20.67 14.75
N ALA A 27 7.68 20.92 16.05
CA ALA A 27 8.36 20.05 17.02
C ALA A 27 7.77 18.62 17.06
N LEU A 28 6.43 18.51 17.03
CA LEU A 28 5.75 17.21 16.96
C LEU A 28 6.13 16.46 15.68
N VAL A 29 6.09 17.13 14.53
CA VAL A 29 6.45 16.52 13.23
C VAL A 29 7.89 16.03 13.28
N ALA A 30 8.86 16.86 13.71
CA ALA A 30 10.27 16.46 13.78
C ALA A 30 10.48 15.21 14.65
N LEU A 31 9.84 15.17 15.82
CA LEU A 31 9.91 14.01 16.72
C LEU A 31 9.38 12.73 16.05
N LYS A 32 8.23 12.82 15.37
CA LYS A 32 7.60 11.67 14.71
C LYS A 32 8.35 11.24 13.46
N GLU A 33 8.91 12.19 12.71
CA GLU A 33 9.68 11.93 11.50
C GLU A 33 10.94 11.12 11.80
N LYS A 34 11.69 11.46 12.85
CA LYS A 34 12.87 10.69 13.24
C LYS A 34 12.54 9.21 13.44
N LYS A 35 11.53 8.93 14.27
CA LYS A 35 11.09 7.56 14.53
C LYS A 35 10.56 6.86 13.26
N TYR A 36 9.82 7.58 12.42
CA TYR A 36 9.31 7.05 11.16
C TYR A 36 10.45 6.63 10.23
N ARG A 37 11.49 7.48 10.06
CA ARG A 37 12.65 7.19 9.20
C ARG A 37 13.47 6.00 9.70
N GLU A 38 13.64 5.85 11.02
CA GLU A 38 14.31 4.69 11.62
C GLU A 38 13.56 3.39 11.29
N GLU A 39 12.25 3.36 11.50
CA GLU A 39 11.40 2.19 11.26
C GLU A 39 11.32 1.82 9.77
N ILE A 40 11.16 2.82 8.89
CA ILE A 40 11.09 2.57 7.45
C ILE A 40 12.43 2.07 6.90
N GLY A 41 13.55 2.56 7.44
CA GLY A 41 14.89 2.09 7.09
C GLY A 41 15.06 0.59 7.35
N LEU A 42 14.54 0.09 8.47
CA LEU A 42 14.55 -1.34 8.79
C LEU A 42 13.68 -2.17 7.85
N ILE A 43 12.53 -1.61 7.43
CA ILE A 43 11.64 -2.25 6.47
C ILE A 43 12.32 -2.30 5.09
N MET A 44 12.86 -1.17 4.62
CA MET A 44 13.50 -1.06 3.32
C MET A 44 14.67 -2.04 3.12
N GLN A 45 15.46 -2.30 4.15
CA GLN A 45 16.54 -3.30 4.08
C GLN A 45 16.07 -4.67 3.61
N LYS A 46 14.78 -5.00 3.83
CA LYS A 46 14.18 -6.29 3.46
C LYS A 46 13.39 -6.21 2.16
N THR A 47 12.81 -5.06 1.86
CA THR A 47 11.77 -4.91 0.83
C THR A 47 12.24 -4.26 -0.46
N VAL A 48 13.42 -3.62 -0.48
CA VAL A 48 13.99 -3.01 -1.68
C VAL A 48 14.05 -4.03 -2.83
N GLY A 49 13.54 -3.61 -3.99
CA GLY A 49 13.52 -4.42 -5.20
C GLY A 49 12.46 -5.53 -5.23
N LYS A 50 11.66 -5.69 -4.17
CA LYS A 50 10.52 -6.61 -4.19
C LYS A 50 9.43 -6.10 -5.11
N ARG A 51 8.91 -7.00 -5.95
CA ARG A 51 7.99 -6.70 -7.04
C ARG A 51 6.54 -6.85 -6.58
N VAL A 52 5.74 -5.81 -6.78
CA VAL A 52 4.36 -5.76 -6.25
C VAL A 52 3.35 -5.46 -7.36
N ILE A 53 2.23 -6.19 -7.36
CA ILE A 53 1.03 -5.87 -8.13
C ILE A 53 0.00 -5.32 -7.15
N ILE A 54 -0.68 -4.23 -7.54
CA ILE A 54 -1.72 -3.59 -6.71
C ILE A 54 -3.05 -3.61 -7.48
N SER A 55 -4.10 -4.16 -6.86
CA SER A 55 -5.45 -4.13 -7.42
C SER A 55 -6.46 -3.74 -6.35
N SER A 56 -7.27 -2.73 -6.62
CA SER A 56 -8.21 -2.19 -5.63
C SER A 56 -9.58 -1.91 -6.23
N SER A 57 -10.63 -2.22 -5.47
CA SER A 57 -11.98 -1.76 -5.74
C SER A 57 -12.31 -0.43 -5.05
N GLY A 58 -11.37 0.10 -4.26
CA GLY A 58 -11.53 1.39 -3.59
C GLY A 58 -11.31 2.58 -4.53
N PRO A 59 -11.86 3.75 -4.20
CA PRO A 59 -11.82 4.92 -5.07
C PRO A 59 -10.44 5.58 -5.19
N ASP A 60 -9.56 5.33 -4.24
CA ASP A 60 -8.23 5.94 -4.20
C ASP A 60 -7.18 4.92 -3.75
N ILE A 61 -6.24 4.62 -4.64
CA ILE A 61 -5.09 3.75 -4.37
C ILE A 61 -3.78 4.55 -4.20
N SER A 62 -3.82 5.86 -4.31
CA SER A 62 -2.61 6.70 -4.27
C SER A 62 -1.81 6.50 -2.99
N TRP A 63 -2.48 6.38 -1.86
CA TRP A 63 -1.84 6.12 -0.58
C TRP A 63 -1.14 4.75 -0.51
N VAL A 64 -1.69 3.72 -1.17
CA VAL A 64 -1.05 2.39 -1.26
C VAL A 64 0.21 2.48 -2.09
N LEU A 65 0.14 3.17 -3.25
CA LEU A 65 1.29 3.38 -4.13
C LEU A 65 2.42 4.12 -3.41
N GLU A 66 2.09 5.18 -2.66
CA GLU A 66 3.05 5.94 -1.86
C GLU A 66 3.74 5.05 -0.82
N ILE A 67 2.96 4.32 -0.01
CA ILE A 67 3.49 3.42 1.01
C ILE A 67 4.40 2.34 0.41
N VAL A 68 3.99 1.71 -0.70
CA VAL A 68 4.79 0.67 -1.37
C VAL A 68 6.11 1.23 -1.87
N ARG A 69 6.11 2.45 -2.44
CA ARG A 69 7.33 3.14 -2.87
C ARG A 69 8.24 3.50 -1.71
N GLU A 70 7.69 4.01 -0.62
CA GLU A 70 8.46 4.32 0.59
C GLU A 70 9.16 3.08 1.17
N CYS A 71 8.58 1.89 0.97
CA CYS A 71 9.23 0.61 1.29
C CYS A 71 10.33 0.19 0.30
N GLY A 72 10.57 0.97 -0.77
CA GLY A 72 11.54 0.62 -1.81
C GLY A 72 11.10 -0.56 -2.70
N MET A 73 9.82 -0.92 -2.69
CA MET A 73 9.28 -1.96 -3.56
C MET A 73 9.02 -1.44 -4.97
N GLU A 74 9.14 -2.31 -5.97
CA GLU A 74 8.85 -2.02 -7.37
C GLU A 74 7.38 -2.32 -7.69
N ILE A 75 6.62 -1.31 -8.11
CA ILE A 75 5.24 -1.48 -8.55
C ILE A 75 5.23 -1.86 -10.03
N ILE A 76 4.92 -3.13 -10.31
CA ILE A 76 4.91 -3.65 -11.67
C ILE A 76 3.61 -3.31 -12.40
N ARG A 77 2.49 -3.40 -11.68
CA ARG A 77 1.14 -3.14 -12.16
C ARG A 77 0.31 -2.53 -11.04
N ALA A 78 -0.55 -1.60 -11.42
CA ALA A 78 -1.57 -1.07 -10.52
C ALA A 78 -2.87 -0.85 -11.29
N GLY A 79 -4.00 -1.17 -10.69
CA GLY A 79 -5.29 -1.01 -11.35
C GLY A 79 -6.47 -1.03 -10.41
N TYR A 80 -7.59 -0.53 -10.94
CA TYR A 80 -8.88 -0.60 -10.27
C TYR A 80 -9.62 -1.84 -10.74
N LEU A 81 -9.96 -2.71 -9.79
CA LEU A 81 -10.88 -3.82 -10.04
C LEU A 81 -12.22 -3.25 -10.47
N SER A 82 -12.73 -3.75 -11.60
CA SER A 82 -13.89 -3.23 -12.29
C SER A 82 -15.00 -2.75 -11.38
N SER A 83 -15.20 -1.46 -11.36
CA SER A 83 -16.43 -0.85 -10.86
C SER A 83 -17.01 -0.04 -12.01
N PRO A 84 -18.23 -0.32 -12.45
CA PRO A 84 -18.86 0.43 -13.54
C PRO A 84 -19.04 1.93 -13.21
N TYR A 85 -18.78 2.31 -11.97
CA TYR A 85 -18.95 3.68 -11.47
C TYR A 85 -17.63 4.43 -11.21
N LEU A 86 -16.49 3.77 -11.28
CA LEU A 86 -15.20 4.37 -10.92
C LEU A 86 -14.28 4.41 -12.15
N MET A 87 -14.16 5.61 -12.69
CA MET A 87 -13.13 6.08 -13.62
C MET A 87 -13.10 5.47 -15.02
N LYS A 88 -13.69 6.19 -15.95
CA LYS A 88 -13.58 5.93 -17.41
C LYS A 88 -12.20 6.30 -17.98
N ASP A 89 -11.41 7.09 -17.27
CA ASP A 89 -10.15 7.62 -17.81
C ASP A 89 -8.93 6.96 -17.16
N LYS A 90 -7.92 6.70 -17.98
CA LYS A 90 -6.61 6.24 -17.51
C LYS A 90 -6.01 7.31 -16.60
N GLN A 91 -5.94 7.05 -15.32
CA GLN A 91 -5.21 7.90 -14.41
C GLN A 91 -3.73 7.56 -14.40
N LYS A 92 -2.91 8.59 -14.44
CA LYS A 92 -1.49 8.45 -14.17
C LYS A 92 -1.22 9.07 -12.80
N ILE A 93 -0.86 8.25 -11.85
CA ILE A 93 -0.43 8.72 -10.53
C ILE A 93 1.09 8.70 -10.55
N SER A 94 1.67 9.90 -10.67
CA SER A 94 3.11 10.07 -10.86
C SER A 94 3.57 9.42 -12.20
N ASP A 95 4.43 8.41 -12.13
CA ASP A 95 4.99 7.65 -13.27
C ASP A 95 4.26 6.33 -13.52
N ILE A 96 3.31 5.93 -12.65
CA ILE A 96 2.57 4.68 -12.78
C ILE A 96 1.27 4.89 -13.55
N SER A 97 1.11 4.12 -14.63
CA SER A 97 -0.16 4.03 -15.37
C SER A 97 -1.12 3.13 -14.63
N ILE A 98 -2.24 3.69 -14.20
CA ILE A 98 -3.30 2.93 -13.52
C ILE A 98 -4.22 2.31 -14.57
N ILE A 99 -4.46 1.01 -14.47
CA ILE A 99 -5.36 0.27 -15.35
C ILE A 99 -6.79 0.46 -14.85
N PRO A 100 -7.70 1.10 -15.60
CA PRO A 100 -9.04 1.44 -15.13
C PRO A 100 -9.93 0.21 -14.93
N ASP A 101 -9.94 -0.71 -15.87
CA ASP A 101 -10.77 -1.93 -15.84
C ASP A 101 -9.87 -3.15 -15.65
N TYR A 102 -9.33 -3.29 -14.44
CA TYR A 102 -8.43 -4.37 -14.11
C TYR A 102 -9.22 -5.59 -13.62
N THR A 103 -9.65 -6.42 -14.57
CA THR A 103 -10.47 -7.60 -14.25
C THR A 103 -9.68 -8.62 -13.43
N LEU A 104 -10.42 -9.51 -12.75
CA LEU A 104 -9.81 -10.58 -11.96
C LEU A 104 -9.02 -11.56 -12.83
N GLU A 105 -9.50 -11.87 -14.03
CA GLU A 105 -8.79 -12.70 -15.01
C GLU A 105 -7.44 -12.06 -15.37
N LYS A 106 -7.46 -10.77 -15.69
CA LYS A 106 -6.23 -10.03 -16.02
C LYS A 106 -5.26 -9.97 -14.86
N LEU A 107 -5.75 -9.86 -13.63
CA LEU A 107 -4.93 -9.93 -12.44
C LEU A 107 -4.22 -11.30 -12.33
N TYR A 108 -4.93 -12.42 -12.54
CA TYR A 108 -4.33 -13.75 -12.54
C TYR A 108 -3.31 -13.94 -13.67
N ASP A 109 -3.59 -13.42 -14.86
CA ASP A 109 -2.67 -13.47 -16.00
C ASP A 109 -1.39 -12.66 -15.73
N ASP A 110 -1.53 -11.47 -15.16
CA ASP A 110 -0.40 -10.63 -14.75
C ASP A 110 0.42 -11.30 -13.63
N ILE A 111 -0.21 -11.97 -12.67
CA ILE A 111 0.49 -12.75 -11.63
C ILE A 111 1.35 -13.86 -12.27
N LYS A 112 0.80 -14.61 -13.22
CA LYS A 112 1.53 -15.67 -13.94
C LYS A 112 2.69 -15.11 -14.77
N THR A 113 2.43 -14.00 -15.47
CA THR A 113 3.39 -13.38 -16.39
C THR A 113 4.54 -12.72 -15.65
N TYR A 114 4.22 -11.89 -14.66
CA TYR A 114 5.21 -11.06 -13.98
C TYR A 114 5.80 -11.69 -12.73
N ARG A 115 5.16 -12.72 -12.18
CA ARG A 115 5.60 -13.42 -10.96
C ARG A 115 6.01 -12.45 -9.85
N PRO A 116 5.08 -11.62 -9.34
CA PRO A 116 5.38 -10.67 -8.27
C PRO A 116 5.77 -11.40 -6.98
N ASP A 117 6.50 -10.71 -6.11
CA ASP A 117 6.77 -11.20 -4.75
C ASP A 117 5.53 -11.05 -3.86
N LEU A 118 4.69 -10.05 -4.14
CA LEU A 118 3.49 -9.72 -3.36
C LEU A 118 2.39 -9.15 -4.25
N VAL A 119 1.15 -9.52 -3.96
CA VAL A 119 -0.04 -8.86 -4.51
C VAL A 119 -0.76 -8.15 -3.37
N LEU A 120 -1.04 -6.86 -3.55
CA LEU A 120 -1.90 -6.08 -2.65
C LEU A 120 -3.27 -5.90 -3.30
N THR A 121 -4.32 -6.33 -2.63
CA THR A 121 -5.67 -6.34 -3.22
C THR A 121 -6.75 -6.11 -2.16
N THR A 122 -7.92 -5.65 -2.61
CA THR A 122 -9.12 -5.50 -1.77
C THR A 122 -10.04 -6.73 -1.79
N ILE A 123 -9.70 -7.75 -2.58
CA ILE A 123 -10.52 -8.97 -2.72
C ILE A 123 -9.73 -10.21 -2.32
N TRP A 124 -10.43 -11.26 -1.94
CA TRP A 124 -9.83 -12.56 -1.69
C TRP A 124 -9.44 -13.22 -3.01
N LEU A 125 -8.18 -13.68 -3.08
CA LEU A 125 -7.69 -14.43 -4.23
C LEU A 125 -7.85 -15.93 -3.99
N ASP A 126 -8.19 -16.65 -5.06
CA ASP A 126 -8.12 -18.11 -5.06
C ASP A 126 -6.65 -18.54 -5.03
N HIS A 127 -6.22 -19.11 -3.93
CA HIS A 127 -4.83 -19.52 -3.72
C HIS A 127 -4.34 -20.55 -4.75
N LYS A 128 -5.22 -21.42 -5.23
CA LYS A 128 -4.87 -22.44 -6.24
C LYS A 128 -4.55 -21.80 -7.58
N LYS A 129 -5.21 -20.67 -7.89
CA LYS A 129 -5.01 -19.93 -9.15
C LYS A 129 -3.88 -18.91 -9.02
N ALA A 130 -3.81 -18.20 -7.91
CA ALA A 130 -2.85 -17.12 -7.72
C ALA A 130 -1.43 -17.65 -7.48
N ASN A 131 -1.28 -18.65 -6.62
CA ASN A 131 0.02 -19.19 -6.17
C ASN A 131 1.06 -18.11 -5.86
N VAL A 132 0.64 -17.07 -5.17
CA VAL A 132 1.42 -15.88 -4.81
C VAL A 132 1.04 -15.44 -3.39
N ARG A 133 1.98 -14.79 -2.71
CA ARG A 133 1.66 -14.12 -1.45
C ARG A 133 0.80 -12.89 -1.73
N TYR A 134 -0.29 -12.73 -1.00
CA TYR A 134 -1.10 -11.53 -1.13
C TYR A 134 -1.50 -10.97 0.22
N GLY A 135 -1.57 -9.64 0.28
CA GLY A 135 -2.01 -8.87 1.42
C GLY A 135 -3.27 -8.09 1.10
N MET A 136 -4.16 -8.00 2.09
CA MET A 136 -5.37 -7.20 1.93
C MET A 136 -5.04 -5.72 2.05
N ILE A 137 -5.61 -4.93 1.14
CA ILE A 137 -5.68 -3.47 1.28
C ILE A 137 -6.90 -3.19 2.15
N PRO A 138 -6.73 -2.60 3.34
CA PRO A 138 -7.87 -2.33 4.21
C PRO A 138 -8.77 -1.22 3.63
N PHE A 139 -10.09 -1.40 3.72
CA PHE A 139 -11.05 -0.35 3.36
C PHE A 139 -10.96 0.86 4.28
N CYS A 140 -10.65 0.63 5.55
CA CYS A 140 -10.43 1.66 6.56
C CYS A 140 -9.00 1.53 7.10
N PRO A 141 -8.00 2.09 6.42
CA PRO A 141 -6.63 2.04 6.92
C PRO A 141 -6.47 2.89 8.18
N ASN A 142 -5.51 2.50 9.01
CA ASN A 142 -5.11 3.35 10.13
C ASN A 142 -4.61 4.70 9.60
N VAL A 143 -4.91 5.76 10.34
CA VAL A 143 -4.51 7.13 9.98
C VAL A 143 -3.41 7.65 10.91
N GLY A 144 -2.80 8.77 10.52
CA GLY A 144 -1.80 9.45 11.32
C GLY A 144 -0.39 8.89 11.14
N PHE A 145 0.55 9.37 11.95
CA PHE A 145 1.98 9.09 11.80
C PHE A 145 2.37 7.61 11.78
N PHE A 146 1.58 6.74 12.39
CA PHE A 146 1.86 5.31 12.45
C PHE A 146 0.94 4.46 11.55
N GLY A 147 -0.03 5.08 10.88
CA GLY A 147 -0.95 4.37 10.00
C GLY A 147 -0.22 3.70 8.84
N ALA A 148 0.60 4.45 8.14
CA ALA A 148 1.45 3.95 7.06
C ALA A 148 2.40 2.85 7.54
N LEU A 149 3.10 3.05 8.67
CA LEU A 149 3.99 2.04 9.24
C LEU A 149 3.26 0.75 9.61
N SER A 150 2.04 0.83 10.10
CA SER A 150 1.22 -0.35 10.41
C SER A 150 0.96 -1.17 9.15
N SER A 151 0.57 -0.53 8.05
CA SER A 151 0.37 -1.19 6.76
C SER A 151 1.66 -1.79 6.21
N MET A 152 2.77 -1.04 6.25
CA MET A 152 4.09 -1.52 5.83
C MET A 152 4.54 -2.76 6.60
N LYS A 153 4.43 -2.74 7.93
CA LYS A 153 4.79 -3.88 8.80
C LYS A 153 3.93 -5.09 8.51
N HIS A 154 2.63 -4.90 8.33
CA HIS A 154 1.70 -5.96 7.99
C HIS A 154 2.06 -6.62 6.64
N TRP A 155 2.23 -5.83 5.59
CA TRP A 155 2.58 -6.36 4.26
C TRP A 155 3.98 -6.98 4.23
N THR A 156 4.93 -6.42 4.97
CA THR A 156 6.26 -7.03 5.14
C THR A 156 6.17 -8.38 5.86
N SER A 157 5.32 -8.51 6.88
CA SER A 157 5.12 -9.78 7.56
C SER A 157 4.54 -10.86 6.64
N ILE A 158 3.64 -10.50 5.74
CA ILE A 158 3.12 -11.40 4.71
C ILE A 158 4.23 -11.82 3.73
N LEU A 159 5.04 -10.85 3.30
CA LEU A 159 6.10 -11.08 2.33
C LEU A 159 7.19 -12.05 2.84
N PHE A 160 7.52 -12.00 4.14
CA PHE A 160 8.60 -12.79 4.75
C PHE A 160 8.14 -13.80 5.79
N GLY A 161 6.87 -13.79 6.14
CA GLY A 161 6.29 -14.76 7.06
C GLY A 161 6.44 -16.20 6.55
N PRO A 162 6.49 -17.19 7.44
CA PRO A 162 6.46 -18.58 7.03
C PRO A 162 5.18 -18.83 6.24
N VAL A 163 5.30 -19.50 5.09
CA VAL A 163 4.13 -20.06 4.42
C VAL A 163 3.71 -21.25 5.25
N THR A 164 2.91 -20.99 6.29
CA THR A 164 2.31 -22.08 7.07
C THR A 164 1.26 -22.73 6.17
N GLU A 165 1.51 -23.94 5.72
CA GLU A 165 0.55 -24.75 4.96
C GLU A 165 -0.67 -25.17 5.79
N GLY A 166 -0.71 -24.75 7.06
CA GLY A 166 -1.75 -25.14 8.01
C GLY A 166 -3.19 -24.86 7.56
N TRP A 167 -3.40 -23.82 6.74
CA TRP A 167 -4.70 -23.55 6.15
C TRP A 167 -5.05 -24.47 4.95
N ARG A 168 -4.03 -25.09 4.29
CA ARG A 168 -4.25 -26.06 3.21
C ARG A 168 -4.86 -27.36 3.69
N ASN A 169 -4.74 -27.67 4.98
CA ASN A 169 -5.26 -28.89 5.56
C ASN A 169 -6.75 -28.80 5.97
N TYR A 170 -7.37 -27.62 5.83
CA TYR A 170 -8.78 -27.39 6.16
C TYR A 170 -9.68 -27.20 4.92
N LEU A 171 -9.15 -27.46 3.73
CA LEU A 171 -9.87 -27.51 2.45
C LEU A 171 -9.81 -28.92 1.86
#